data_c302e5fd0ad704e7394734848573d571
#
_entry.id   c302e5fd0ad704e7394734848573d571
#
_cell.length_a   1.000
_cell.length_b   1.000
_cell.length_c   1.000
_cell.angle_alpha   90.00
_cell.angle_beta   90.00
_cell.angle_gamma   90.00
#
_symmetry.space_group_name_H-M   'P 1'
#
loop_
_entity.id
_entity.type
_entity.pdbx_description
1 polymer ?
#
loop_
_entity_poly.entity_id
_entity_poly.type
_entity_poly.pdbx_seq_one_letter_code
_entity_poly.pdbx_strand_id
1 'polypeptide(L)'
;METKNLWPTYTESDLKKLNELSEEYKDFISRAKTERLCVSEAIKMAEARGYVDIKTLIKEGKKLNTGDKFYAQHMNKTMILGIIGKDSIESGTNILGAHIDSPRLDIKQNPLYESSEFVYLDTHYYGGIKKYQWVTIPLALYGVVAKKDGTVIDIAVGDDENDPVFSVTDLLVHLSSQQMTKKANVVIEGEALDVLLGSKPLDAGDSDDKEATKDRVKAGILAILKDKYNFEEDDFLSAEIEVVPAGKARDLGFDRAMVIGYGHDDRICAYTSLAAILDSEAQDRTSLCILSDKEEIGSVGATGMKSHFFEDTFAEMMELCGEFSELKLRRALKNSCALSSDVSAGFDPTYESVFERKNTAYCG
;
A
#
# COMPACT_ATOMS: atom_id res chain seq x y z
N MET A 1 -27.31 22.70 2.55
CA MET A 1 -26.63 22.80 3.85
C MET A 1 -25.45 23.76 3.67
N GLU A 2 -25.28 24.74 4.52
CA GLU A 2 -24.01 25.49 4.56
C GLU A 2 -22.99 24.62 5.29
N THR A 3 -21.92 24.26 4.61
CA THR A 3 -20.75 23.63 5.23
C THR A 3 -20.06 24.67 6.11
N LYS A 4 -19.91 24.38 7.39
CA LYS A 4 -19.21 25.26 8.33
C LYS A 4 -17.78 24.75 8.48
N ASN A 5 -16.83 25.66 8.42
CA ASN A 5 -15.45 25.37 8.78
C ASN A 5 -15.40 24.97 10.28
N LEU A 6 -14.79 23.81 10.57
CA LEU A 6 -14.75 23.26 11.93
C LEU A 6 -13.60 23.78 12.78
N TRP A 7 -12.54 24.32 12.17
CA TRP A 7 -11.36 24.80 12.91
C TRP A 7 -11.70 25.76 14.07
N PRO A 8 -12.61 26.74 13.89
CA PRO A 8 -12.98 27.63 15.00
C PRO A 8 -13.78 26.97 16.12
N THR A 9 -14.25 25.74 15.94
CA THR A 9 -15.06 25.01 16.93
C THR A 9 -14.24 24.10 17.82
N TYR A 10 -12.99 23.78 17.45
CA TYR A 10 -12.12 22.91 18.21
C TYR A 10 -11.63 23.55 19.50
N THR A 11 -11.73 22.81 20.60
CA THR A 11 -11.10 23.14 21.88
C THR A 11 -9.61 22.78 21.85
N GLU A 12 -8.84 23.25 22.84
CA GLU A 12 -7.44 22.85 23.01
C GLU A 12 -7.28 21.32 23.12
N SER A 13 -8.23 20.65 23.81
CA SER A 13 -8.24 19.19 23.94
C SER A 13 -8.48 18.51 22.60
N ASP A 14 -9.37 19.05 21.76
CA ASP A 14 -9.64 18.51 20.42
C ASP A 14 -8.43 18.67 19.50
N LEU A 15 -7.80 19.85 19.52
CA LEU A 15 -6.58 20.12 18.76
C LEU A 15 -5.43 19.20 19.17
N LYS A 16 -5.29 18.90 20.46
CA LYS A 16 -4.28 17.95 20.93
C LYS A 16 -4.52 16.55 20.37
N LYS A 17 -5.74 16.03 20.46
CA LYS A 17 -6.10 14.71 19.92
C LYS A 17 -5.94 14.64 18.40
N LEU A 18 -6.34 15.71 17.70
CA LEU A 18 -6.17 15.83 16.25
C LEU A 18 -4.70 15.75 15.87
N ASN A 19 -3.82 16.47 16.58
CA ASN A 19 -2.39 16.45 16.32
C ASN A 19 -1.79 15.07 16.62
N GLU A 20 -2.16 14.43 17.72
CA GLU A 20 -1.72 13.07 18.06
C GLU A 20 -2.11 12.09 16.95
N LEU A 21 -3.38 12.08 16.54
CA LEU A 21 -3.85 11.22 15.44
C LEU A 21 -3.16 11.53 14.11
N SER A 22 -2.89 12.79 13.81
CA SER A 22 -2.19 13.20 12.60
C SER A 22 -0.73 12.72 12.58
N GLU A 23 -0.02 12.80 13.72
CA GLU A 23 1.35 12.27 13.84
C GLU A 23 1.37 10.75 13.68
N GLU A 24 0.45 10.04 14.34
CA GLU A 24 0.31 8.59 14.18
C GLU A 24 0.00 8.19 12.73
N TYR A 25 -0.87 8.93 12.05
CA TYR A 25 -1.16 8.71 10.63
C TYR A 25 0.05 8.96 9.73
N LYS A 26 0.78 10.07 9.93
CA LYS A 26 2.00 10.37 9.16
C LYS A 26 3.05 9.27 9.34
N ASP A 27 3.17 8.77 10.54
CA ASP A 27 4.09 7.68 10.87
C ASP A 27 3.64 6.36 10.22
N PHE A 28 2.35 6.04 10.28
CA PHE A 28 1.77 4.87 9.61
C PHE A 28 1.99 4.90 8.10
N ILE A 29 1.55 5.98 7.41
CA ILE A 29 1.64 6.08 5.94
C ILE A 29 3.09 6.15 5.45
N SER A 30 4.02 6.61 6.29
CA SER A 30 5.46 6.61 5.98
C SER A 30 6.05 5.21 5.99
N ARG A 31 5.55 4.31 6.85
CA ARG A 31 5.99 2.90 6.93
C ARG A 31 5.17 1.99 6.02
N ALA A 32 3.90 2.27 5.83
CA ALA A 32 2.96 1.47 5.05
C ALA A 32 2.96 1.84 3.56
N LYS A 33 4.12 1.82 2.91
CA LYS A 33 4.30 2.25 1.51
C LYS A 33 3.70 1.28 0.48
N THR A 34 3.53 0.02 0.85
CA THR A 34 2.93 -1.02 0.01
C THR A 34 1.83 -1.73 0.79
N GLU A 35 0.97 -2.49 0.10
CA GLU A 35 -0.07 -3.26 0.79
C GLU A 35 0.52 -4.28 1.77
N ARG A 36 1.69 -4.89 1.47
CA ARG A 36 2.39 -5.80 2.40
C ARG A 36 2.84 -5.08 3.67
N LEU A 37 3.42 -3.90 3.52
CA LEU A 37 3.84 -3.09 4.65
C LEU A 37 2.64 -2.59 5.44
N CYS A 38 1.54 -2.24 4.77
CA CYS A 38 0.30 -1.82 5.40
C CYS A 38 -0.29 -2.94 6.28
N VAL A 39 -0.38 -4.17 5.76
CA VAL A 39 -0.82 -5.35 6.54
C VAL A 39 0.13 -5.62 7.70
N SER A 40 1.44 -5.53 7.47
CA SER A 40 2.44 -5.77 8.54
C SER A 40 2.33 -4.75 9.68
N GLU A 41 2.12 -3.46 9.37
CA GLU A 41 1.92 -2.43 10.39
C GLU A 41 0.56 -2.62 11.10
N ALA A 42 -0.51 -2.94 10.36
CA ALA A 42 -1.82 -3.21 10.93
C ALA A 42 -1.79 -4.42 11.88
N ILE A 43 -1.06 -5.50 11.56
CA ILE A 43 -0.86 -6.65 12.46
C ILE A 43 -0.18 -6.22 13.76
N LYS A 44 0.92 -5.45 13.70
CA LYS A 44 1.62 -4.95 14.89
C LYS A 44 0.68 -4.14 15.80
N MET A 45 -0.11 -3.25 15.19
CA MET A 45 -1.08 -2.43 15.91
C MET A 45 -2.19 -3.29 16.54
N ALA A 46 -2.69 -4.30 15.82
CA ALA A 46 -3.72 -5.22 16.29
C ALA A 46 -3.23 -6.11 17.43
N GLU A 47 -2.05 -6.72 17.30
CA GLU A 47 -1.47 -7.58 18.34
C GLU A 47 -1.20 -6.78 19.63
N ALA A 48 -0.75 -5.53 19.53
CA ALA A 48 -0.60 -4.62 20.66
C ALA A 48 -1.92 -4.32 21.40
N ARG A 49 -3.07 -4.53 20.75
CA ARG A 49 -4.43 -4.37 21.30
C ARG A 49 -5.12 -5.70 21.62
N GLY A 50 -4.36 -6.81 21.62
CA GLY A 50 -4.83 -8.13 22.02
C GLY A 50 -5.57 -8.92 20.95
N TYR A 51 -5.46 -8.54 19.67
CA TYR A 51 -5.96 -9.36 18.58
C TYR A 51 -5.08 -10.59 18.38
N VAL A 52 -5.69 -11.71 18.01
CA VAL A 52 -5.02 -13.00 17.78
C VAL A 52 -5.27 -13.46 16.34
N ASP A 53 -4.24 -14.00 15.68
CA ASP A 53 -4.40 -14.61 14.35
C ASP A 53 -5.41 -15.76 14.41
N ILE A 54 -6.43 -15.70 13.55
CA ILE A 54 -7.49 -16.72 13.46
C ILE A 54 -6.89 -18.12 13.20
N LYS A 55 -5.80 -18.21 12.43
CA LYS A 55 -5.10 -19.49 12.18
C LYS A 55 -4.54 -20.10 13.46
N THR A 56 -4.07 -19.26 14.37
CA THR A 56 -3.62 -19.70 15.70
C THR A 56 -4.79 -20.23 16.51
N LEU A 57 -5.94 -19.54 16.52
CA LEU A 57 -7.15 -20.00 17.21
C LEU A 57 -7.63 -21.32 16.67
N ILE A 58 -7.69 -21.51 15.37
CA ILE A 58 -8.07 -22.75 14.69
C ILE A 58 -7.11 -23.89 15.09
N LYS A 59 -5.81 -23.65 15.00
CA LYS A 59 -4.77 -24.66 15.34
C LYS A 59 -4.85 -25.12 16.80
N GLU A 60 -5.18 -24.19 17.69
CA GLU A 60 -5.28 -24.47 19.13
C GLU A 60 -6.67 -24.98 19.53
N GLY A 61 -7.64 -25.08 18.61
CA GLY A 61 -9.02 -25.47 18.89
C GLY A 61 -9.75 -24.52 19.82
N LYS A 62 -9.35 -23.25 19.87
CA LYS A 62 -9.98 -22.22 20.68
C LYS A 62 -11.29 -21.75 20.05
N LYS A 63 -12.25 -21.39 20.89
CA LYS A 63 -13.51 -20.78 20.49
C LYS A 63 -13.41 -19.25 20.60
N LEU A 64 -14.24 -18.56 19.84
CA LEU A 64 -14.46 -17.12 19.97
C LEU A 64 -15.75 -16.86 20.76
N ASN A 65 -15.67 -15.95 21.71
CA ASN A 65 -16.76 -15.50 22.54
C ASN A 65 -16.94 -13.98 22.42
N THR A 66 -18.03 -13.45 22.93
CA THR A 66 -18.27 -12.00 22.98
C THR A 66 -17.08 -11.26 23.60
N GLY A 67 -16.55 -10.29 22.88
CA GLY A 67 -15.40 -9.48 23.27
C GLY A 67 -14.06 -9.98 22.76
N ASP A 68 -13.98 -11.22 22.26
CA ASP A 68 -12.74 -11.73 21.70
C ASP A 68 -12.39 -10.98 20.39
N LYS A 69 -11.09 -10.74 20.24
CA LYS A 69 -10.51 -9.98 19.12
C LYS A 69 -9.66 -10.91 18.26
N PHE A 70 -9.88 -10.89 16.96
CA PHE A 70 -9.11 -11.69 16.02
C PHE A 70 -8.70 -10.89 14.79
N TYR A 71 -7.70 -11.38 14.09
CA TYR A 71 -7.41 -10.96 12.72
C TYR A 71 -7.17 -12.17 11.82
N ALA A 72 -7.41 -11.98 10.53
CA ALA A 72 -7.05 -12.89 9.45
C ALA A 72 -6.28 -12.12 8.39
N GLN A 73 -5.28 -12.74 7.78
CA GLN A 73 -4.56 -12.17 6.65
C GLN A 73 -4.37 -13.19 5.53
N HIS A 74 -4.28 -12.70 4.30
CA HIS A 74 -4.03 -13.53 3.13
C HIS A 74 -2.88 -12.98 2.31
N MET A 75 -1.85 -13.80 2.10
CA MET A 75 -0.64 -13.47 1.34
C MET A 75 0.07 -12.19 1.80
N ASN A 76 -0.17 -11.74 3.02
CA ASN A 76 0.32 -10.47 3.55
C ASN A 76 -0.12 -9.22 2.74
N LYS A 77 -1.24 -9.30 2.01
CA LYS A 77 -1.71 -8.22 1.12
C LYS A 77 -3.14 -7.77 1.40
N THR A 78 -3.89 -8.56 2.12
CA THR A 78 -5.26 -8.21 2.56
C THR A 78 -5.47 -8.73 3.98
N MET A 79 -6.30 -8.04 4.74
CA MET A 79 -6.51 -8.33 6.16
C MET A 79 -7.94 -8.06 6.58
N ILE A 80 -8.42 -8.86 7.54
CA ILE A 80 -9.69 -8.63 8.25
C ILE A 80 -9.40 -8.65 9.73
N LEU A 81 -9.92 -7.65 10.45
CA LEU A 81 -9.94 -7.61 11.92
C LEU A 81 -11.37 -7.76 12.39
N GLY A 82 -11.57 -8.40 13.55
CA GLY A 82 -12.91 -8.57 14.12
C GLY A 82 -12.94 -8.50 15.64
N ILE A 83 -14.06 -7.99 16.16
CA ILE A 83 -14.43 -8.03 17.58
C ILE A 83 -15.80 -8.70 17.66
N ILE A 84 -15.89 -9.82 18.37
CA ILE A 84 -17.13 -10.58 18.48
C ILE A 84 -18.14 -9.80 19.33
N GLY A 85 -19.34 -9.60 18.79
CA GLY A 85 -20.45 -8.93 19.45
C GLY A 85 -21.22 -9.83 20.40
N LYS A 86 -22.30 -9.27 20.99
CA LYS A 86 -23.21 -9.99 21.90
C LYS A 86 -24.30 -10.78 21.17
N ASP A 87 -24.73 -10.27 20.00
CA ASP A 87 -25.79 -10.87 19.20
C ASP A 87 -25.22 -12.04 18.39
N SER A 88 -26.13 -12.98 17.99
CA SER A 88 -25.77 -14.01 17.03
C SER A 88 -25.28 -13.38 15.72
N ILE A 89 -24.22 -13.96 15.14
CA ILE A 89 -23.64 -13.49 13.88
C ILE A 89 -24.67 -13.57 12.74
N GLU A 90 -25.63 -14.50 12.81
CA GLU A 90 -26.73 -14.61 11.83
C GLU A 90 -27.56 -13.30 11.72
N SER A 91 -27.60 -12.48 12.78
CA SER A 91 -28.28 -11.17 12.76
C SER A 91 -27.54 -10.10 11.93
N GLY A 92 -26.34 -10.39 11.49
CA GLY A 92 -25.46 -9.53 10.70
C GLY A 92 -24.38 -8.83 11.51
N THR A 93 -23.37 -8.36 10.81
CA THR A 93 -22.20 -7.67 11.35
C THR A 93 -22.14 -6.22 10.88
N ASN A 94 -21.38 -5.39 11.57
CA ASN A 94 -21.00 -4.05 11.11
C ASN A 94 -19.60 -4.10 10.51
N ILE A 95 -19.45 -3.64 9.27
CA ILE A 95 -18.22 -3.78 8.50
C ILE A 95 -17.72 -2.40 8.10
N LEU A 96 -16.46 -2.10 8.39
CA LEU A 96 -15.71 -1.01 7.78
C LEU A 96 -14.80 -1.61 6.70
N GLY A 97 -14.76 -1.01 5.50
CA GLY A 97 -13.91 -1.49 4.41
C GLY A 97 -13.24 -0.34 3.69
N ALA A 98 -11.94 -0.50 3.41
CA ALA A 98 -11.13 0.42 2.63
C ALA A 98 -10.01 -0.36 1.94
N HIS A 99 -9.44 0.20 0.85
CA HIS A 99 -8.30 -0.46 0.21
C HIS A 99 -6.95 0.08 0.70
N ILE A 100 -5.90 -0.69 0.47
CA ILE A 100 -4.55 -0.41 0.94
C ILE A 100 -3.50 -0.42 -0.16
N ASP A 101 -3.87 -0.88 -1.37
CA ASP A 101 -3.05 -0.69 -2.56
C ASP A 101 -3.16 0.76 -3.07
N SER A 102 -2.15 1.21 -3.78
CA SER A 102 -2.10 2.55 -4.38
C SER A 102 -1.37 2.47 -5.71
N PRO A 103 -1.61 3.39 -6.66
CA PRO A 103 -0.91 3.41 -7.94
C PRO A 103 0.60 3.51 -7.77
N ARG A 104 1.35 2.72 -8.52
CA ARG A 104 2.81 2.58 -8.43
C ARG A 104 3.43 2.06 -9.72
N LEU A 105 4.73 1.79 -9.69
CA LEU A 105 5.39 0.98 -10.71
C LEU A 105 5.72 -0.39 -10.10
N ASP A 106 5.52 -1.46 -10.88
CA ASP A 106 5.95 -2.81 -10.57
C ASP A 106 7.09 -3.20 -11.51
N ILE A 107 8.11 -3.92 -11.04
CA ILE A 107 9.14 -4.45 -11.93
C ILE A 107 8.60 -5.61 -12.78
N LYS A 108 9.12 -5.74 -14.02
CA LYS A 108 8.84 -6.89 -14.88
C LYS A 108 9.61 -8.13 -14.42
N GLN A 109 9.30 -9.31 -14.98
CA GLN A 109 9.93 -10.58 -14.59
C GLN A 109 11.41 -10.68 -14.96
N ASN A 110 11.83 -10.05 -16.03
CA ASN A 110 13.22 -9.95 -16.47
C ASN A 110 13.60 -8.48 -16.58
N PRO A 111 13.75 -7.77 -15.43
CA PRO A 111 13.73 -6.32 -15.44
C PRO A 111 15.11 -5.71 -15.68
N LEU A 112 16.20 -6.44 -15.38
CA LEU A 112 17.53 -5.87 -15.29
C LEU A 112 18.25 -5.85 -16.63
N TYR A 113 18.56 -4.67 -17.15
CA TYR A 113 19.33 -4.51 -18.37
C TYR A 113 20.35 -3.36 -18.24
N GLU A 114 21.42 -3.45 -19.06
CA GLU A 114 22.41 -2.40 -19.18
C GLU A 114 22.35 -1.78 -20.59
N SER A 115 22.41 -0.46 -20.67
CA SER A 115 22.53 0.28 -21.94
C SER A 115 23.44 1.47 -21.74
N SER A 116 24.51 1.55 -22.57
CA SER A 116 25.48 2.65 -22.52
C SER A 116 26.05 2.92 -21.13
N GLU A 117 26.41 1.87 -20.42
CA GLU A 117 26.96 1.90 -19.06
C GLU A 117 26.00 2.43 -17.99
N PHE A 118 24.69 2.41 -18.27
CA PHE A 118 23.63 2.62 -17.28
C PHE A 118 22.86 1.35 -17.09
N VAL A 119 22.52 1.03 -15.84
CA VAL A 119 21.68 -0.12 -15.48
C VAL A 119 20.31 0.35 -15.06
N TYR A 120 19.29 -0.30 -15.61
CA TYR A 120 17.90 0.01 -15.38
C TYR A 120 17.12 -1.22 -14.92
N LEU A 121 16.01 -0.96 -14.22
CA LEU A 121 14.90 -1.90 -14.02
C LEU A 121 13.76 -1.53 -14.96
N ASP A 122 13.41 -2.45 -15.85
CA ASP A 122 12.21 -2.37 -16.69
C ASP A 122 10.96 -2.55 -15.82
N THR A 123 10.01 -1.63 -15.97
CA THR A 123 8.81 -1.56 -15.14
C THR A 123 7.54 -1.51 -15.95
N HIS A 124 6.41 -1.74 -15.30
CA HIS A 124 5.09 -1.34 -15.78
C HIS A 124 4.33 -0.63 -14.64
N TYR A 125 3.38 0.22 -15.00
CA TYR A 125 2.59 0.92 -14.00
C TYR A 125 1.38 0.07 -13.55
N TYR A 126 1.04 0.20 -12.29
CA TYR A 126 -0.10 -0.41 -11.62
C TYR A 126 -1.10 0.69 -11.25
N GLY A 127 -2.41 0.49 -11.56
CA GLY A 127 -3.45 1.49 -11.34
C GLY A 127 -3.35 2.68 -12.30
N GLY A 128 -4.03 3.75 -11.97
CA GLY A 128 -4.11 4.98 -12.78
C GLY A 128 -3.06 6.01 -12.39
N ILE A 129 -2.06 6.27 -13.24
CA ILE A 129 -1.04 7.29 -12.98
C ILE A 129 -0.98 8.37 -14.08
N LYS A 130 -0.61 9.58 -13.67
CA LYS A 130 -0.10 10.60 -14.58
C LYS A 130 1.41 10.39 -14.75
N LYS A 131 1.82 9.66 -15.79
CA LYS A 131 3.20 9.21 -16.00
C LYS A 131 4.24 10.32 -15.85
N TYR A 132 3.93 11.52 -16.28
CA TYR A 132 4.82 12.69 -16.17
C TYR A 132 5.09 13.17 -14.73
N GLN A 133 4.33 12.67 -13.74
CA GLN A 133 4.59 12.94 -12.32
C GLN A 133 5.58 11.96 -11.70
N TRP A 134 5.93 10.88 -12.40
CA TRP A 134 6.78 9.81 -11.91
C TRP A 134 8.25 9.93 -12.34
N VAL A 135 8.55 10.85 -13.26
CA VAL A 135 9.92 11.13 -13.69
C VAL A 135 10.59 12.14 -12.78
N THR A 136 11.92 12.03 -12.64
CA THR A 136 12.78 12.97 -11.87
C THR A 136 12.47 13.12 -10.37
N ILE A 137 11.66 12.23 -9.81
CA ILE A 137 11.43 12.18 -8.37
C ILE A 137 12.26 11.07 -7.73
N PRO A 138 12.64 11.20 -6.44
CA PRO A 138 13.28 10.12 -5.70
C PRO A 138 12.28 8.97 -5.49
N LEU A 139 12.73 7.75 -5.79
CA LEU A 139 11.95 6.51 -5.68
C LEU A 139 12.64 5.53 -4.73
N ALA A 140 11.84 4.71 -4.07
CA ALA A 140 12.24 3.62 -3.19
C ALA A 140 11.75 2.27 -3.75
N LEU A 141 12.44 1.19 -3.39
CA LEU A 141 12.11 -0.18 -3.79
C LEU A 141 11.66 -0.96 -2.57
N TYR A 142 10.49 -1.57 -2.64
CA TYR A 142 9.95 -2.46 -1.62
C TYR A 142 9.42 -3.74 -2.22
N GLY A 143 9.58 -4.85 -1.53
CA GLY A 143 8.98 -6.09 -2.00
C GLY A 143 9.54 -7.32 -1.33
N VAL A 144 9.22 -8.47 -1.93
CA VAL A 144 9.65 -9.78 -1.48
C VAL A 144 10.19 -10.59 -2.64
N VAL A 145 11.13 -11.48 -2.32
CA VAL A 145 11.70 -12.44 -3.25
C VAL A 145 11.57 -13.83 -2.67
N ALA A 146 10.84 -14.71 -3.34
CA ALA A 146 10.71 -16.11 -2.94
C ALA A 146 11.78 -16.95 -3.64
N LYS A 147 12.78 -17.42 -2.91
CA LYS A 147 13.88 -18.22 -3.45
C LYS A 147 13.49 -19.67 -3.69
N LYS A 148 14.27 -20.36 -4.55
CA LYS A 148 14.06 -21.80 -4.91
C LYS A 148 14.09 -22.74 -3.70
N ASP A 149 14.80 -22.38 -2.64
CA ASP A 149 14.87 -23.15 -1.39
C ASP A 149 13.70 -22.90 -0.41
N GLY A 150 12.75 -22.02 -0.80
CA GLY A 150 11.61 -21.62 0.02
C GLY A 150 11.88 -20.44 0.95
N THR A 151 13.10 -19.91 0.98
CA THR A 151 13.42 -18.67 1.72
C THR A 151 12.72 -17.49 1.08
N VAL A 152 12.16 -16.60 1.89
CA VAL A 152 11.61 -15.32 1.45
C VAL A 152 12.51 -14.21 1.97
N ILE A 153 12.90 -13.29 1.08
CA ILE A 153 13.75 -12.15 1.38
C ILE A 153 12.90 -10.89 1.22
N ASP A 154 12.94 -10.02 2.22
CA ASP A 154 12.35 -8.68 2.14
C ASP A 154 13.35 -7.70 1.52
N ILE A 155 12.88 -6.92 0.56
CA ILE A 155 13.61 -5.81 -0.06
C ILE A 155 13.00 -4.50 0.44
N ALA A 156 13.85 -3.63 0.99
CA ALA A 156 13.48 -2.27 1.40
C ALA A 156 14.69 -1.37 1.22
N VAL A 157 14.63 -0.44 0.27
CA VAL A 157 15.73 0.50 -0.04
C VAL A 157 15.15 1.83 -0.50
N GLY A 158 15.58 2.92 0.10
CA GLY A 158 15.33 4.27 -0.40
C GLY A 158 14.61 5.22 0.57
N ASP A 159 14.19 4.74 1.74
CA ASP A 159 13.55 5.60 2.77
C ASP A 159 14.42 5.83 4.02
N ASP A 160 15.44 5.00 4.26
CA ASP A 160 16.44 5.31 5.28
C ASP A 160 17.37 6.44 4.78
N GLU A 161 17.79 7.33 5.66
CA GLU A 161 18.66 8.48 5.30
C GLU A 161 20.02 8.05 4.71
N ASN A 162 20.45 6.82 5.00
CA ASN A 162 21.68 6.25 4.47
C ASN A 162 21.49 5.42 3.20
N ASP A 163 20.24 5.17 2.80
CA ASP A 163 19.95 4.42 1.58
C ASP A 163 20.12 5.30 0.33
N PRO A 164 20.55 4.70 -0.79
CA PRO A 164 20.42 5.36 -2.08
C PRO A 164 18.95 5.45 -2.46
N VAL A 165 18.58 6.49 -3.21
CA VAL A 165 17.29 6.57 -3.89
C VAL A 165 17.47 6.30 -5.37
N PHE A 166 16.37 5.97 -6.05
CA PHE A 166 16.30 5.69 -7.47
C PHE A 166 15.49 6.77 -8.19
N SER A 167 15.51 6.78 -9.52
CA SER A 167 14.70 7.73 -10.29
C SER A 167 14.48 7.23 -11.71
N VAL A 168 13.36 7.61 -12.30
CA VAL A 168 13.14 7.57 -13.74
C VAL A 168 13.67 8.87 -14.34
N THR A 169 14.54 8.76 -15.33
CA THR A 169 15.14 9.95 -15.98
C THR A 169 14.18 10.64 -16.95
N ASP A 170 14.36 11.93 -17.17
CA ASP A 170 13.63 12.69 -18.18
C ASP A 170 14.57 13.63 -18.93
N LEU A 171 14.12 14.13 -20.08
CA LEU A 171 14.88 15.07 -20.89
C LEU A 171 14.95 16.45 -20.22
N LEU A 172 16.13 17.04 -20.22
CA LEU A 172 16.25 18.45 -19.87
C LEU A 172 15.54 19.35 -20.92
N VAL A 173 15.10 20.52 -20.51
CA VAL A 173 14.28 21.43 -21.33
C VAL A 173 14.90 21.72 -22.70
N HIS A 174 16.21 21.85 -22.82
CA HIS A 174 16.91 22.17 -24.07
C HIS A 174 16.88 21.05 -25.10
N LEU A 175 16.60 19.81 -24.70
CA LEU A 175 16.49 18.64 -25.60
C LEU A 175 15.03 18.17 -25.77
N SER A 176 14.08 18.73 -25.02
CA SER A 176 12.71 18.24 -24.95
C SER A 176 11.74 18.87 -25.98
N SER A 177 12.22 19.63 -26.97
CA SER A 177 11.36 20.39 -27.90
C SER A 177 10.29 19.52 -28.59
N GLN A 178 10.63 18.32 -29.03
CA GLN A 178 9.66 17.37 -29.61
C GLN A 178 8.75 16.73 -28.56
N GLN A 179 9.29 16.37 -27.40
CA GLN A 179 8.53 15.81 -26.29
C GLN A 179 7.43 16.78 -25.84
N MET A 180 7.75 18.07 -25.71
CA MET A 180 6.82 19.12 -25.29
C MET A 180 5.65 19.38 -26.27
N THR A 181 5.71 18.86 -27.50
CA THR A 181 4.58 18.93 -28.45
C THR A 181 3.59 17.79 -28.31
N LYS A 182 3.93 16.74 -27.53
CA LYS A 182 3.05 15.59 -27.27
C LYS A 182 1.93 15.96 -26.30
N LYS A 183 0.80 15.25 -26.38
CA LYS A 183 -0.27 15.36 -25.37
C LYS A 183 0.23 14.82 -24.03
N ALA A 184 -0.25 15.39 -22.92
CA ALA A 184 0.20 15.04 -21.56
C ALA A 184 0.10 13.53 -21.24
N ASN A 185 -0.89 12.82 -21.76
CA ASN A 185 -1.05 11.38 -21.54
C ASN A 185 -0.03 10.50 -22.27
N VAL A 186 0.72 11.05 -23.23
CA VAL A 186 1.77 10.36 -24.00
C VAL A 186 3.11 11.10 -23.99
N VAL A 187 3.24 12.18 -23.22
CA VAL A 187 4.50 12.92 -23.08
C VAL A 187 5.59 12.04 -22.47
N ILE A 188 5.22 11.19 -21.54
CA ILE A 188 6.01 10.06 -21.03
C ILE A 188 5.27 8.79 -21.42
N GLU A 189 5.97 7.89 -22.11
CA GLU A 189 5.42 6.59 -22.52
C GLU A 189 5.54 5.59 -21.36
N GLY A 190 4.60 4.63 -21.26
CA GLY A 190 4.60 3.65 -20.16
C GLY A 190 5.88 2.81 -20.16
N GLU A 191 6.33 2.40 -21.35
CA GLU A 191 7.56 1.62 -21.54
C GLU A 191 8.86 2.44 -21.34
N ALA A 192 8.76 3.73 -21.03
CA ALA A 192 9.91 4.59 -20.70
C ALA A 192 10.01 4.90 -19.21
N LEU A 193 9.22 4.22 -18.38
CA LEU A 193 9.27 4.37 -16.93
C LEU A 193 10.31 3.43 -16.27
N ASP A 194 11.48 3.29 -16.93
CA ASP A 194 12.55 2.45 -16.42
C ASP A 194 13.33 3.16 -15.32
N VAL A 195 13.57 2.44 -14.24
CA VAL A 195 14.20 2.98 -13.04
C VAL A 195 15.72 2.82 -13.14
N LEU A 196 16.44 3.93 -13.09
CA LEU A 196 17.91 3.96 -13.08
C LEU A 196 18.45 3.43 -11.75
N LEU A 197 19.27 2.37 -11.83
CA LEU A 197 19.93 1.75 -10.66
C LEU A 197 21.37 2.20 -10.45
N GLY A 198 22.10 2.50 -11.51
CA GLY A 198 23.50 2.90 -11.38
C GLY A 198 24.26 2.97 -12.70
N SER A 199 25.52 3.44 -12.59
CA SER A 199 26.42 3.65 -13.73
C SER A 199 27.90 3.37 -13.41
N LYS A 200 28.20 2.82 -12.22
CA LYS A 200 29.57 2.52 -11.82
C LYS A 200 29.93 1.08 -12.21
N PRO A 201 30.89 0.88 -13.13
CA PRO A 201 31.30 -0.47 -13.52
C PRO A 201 32.05 -1.19 -12.39
N LEU A 202 31.91 -2.50 -12.35
CA LEU A 202 32.74 -3.34 -11.52
C LEU A 202 34.19 -3.26 -12.05
N ASP A 203 35.20 -3.06 -11.15
CA ASP A 203 36.58 -3.04 -11.53
C ASP A 203 37.03 -4.42 -12.02
N ALA A 204 37.20 -4.57 -13.31
CA ALA A 204 37.63 -5.82 -13.97
C ALA A 204 39.04 -5.76 -14.52
N GLY A 205 39.90 -4.81 -14.04
CA GLY A 205 41.21 -4.59 -14.58
C GLY A 205 41.21 -4.05 -16.03
N ASP A 206 42.40 -3.77 -16.58
CA ASP A 206 42.58 -3.41 -17.99
C ASP A 206 42.47 -4.67 -18.87
N SER A 207 41.25 -5.03 -19.28
CA SER A 207 41.00 -6.08 -20.27
C SER A 207 40.58 -5.46 -21.58
N ASP A 208 41.34 -5.72 -22.64
CA ASP A 208 40.99 -5.36 -24.03
C ASP A 208 39.92 -6.31 -24.62
N ASP A 209 39.48 -7.29 -23.87
CA ASP A 209 38.43 -8.23 -24.31
C ASP A 209 37.05 -7.59 -24.22
N LYS A 210 36.43 -7.39 -25.37
CA LYS A 210 35.09 -6.78 -25.51
C LYS A 210 33.98 -7.60 -24.81
N GLU A 211 34.16 -8.92 -24.70
CA GLU A 211 33.23 -9.80 -24.00
C GLU A 211 33.36 -9.64 -22.48
N ALA A 212 34.59 -9.47 -21.98
CA ALA A 212 34.88 -9.20 -20.57
C ALA A 212 34.48 -7.79 -20.12
N THR A 213 34.23 -6.87 -21.07
CA THR A 213 33.80 -5.48 -20.79
C THR A 213 32.30 -5.27 -20.94
N LYS A 214 31.56 -6.26 -21.40
CA LYS A 214 30.11 -6.19 -21.59
C LYS A 214 29.40 -6.31 -20.24
N ASP A 215 28.35 -5.49 -20.05
CA ASP A 215 27.46 -5.53 -18.87
C ASP A 215 28.19 -5.40 -17.51
N ARG A 216 29.29 -4.62 -17.44
CA ARG A 216 30.12 -4.45 -16.24
C ARG A 216 29.41 -3.68 -15.13
N VAL A 217 28.55 -2.75 -15.47
CA VAL A 217 27.74 -2.01 -14.49
C VAL A 217 26.67 -2.92 -13.91
N LYS A 218 26.00 -3.71 -14.76
CA LYS A 218 25.05 -4.73 -14.36
C LYS A 218 25.68 -5.76 -13.42
N ALA A 219 26.87 -6.24 -13.75
CA ALA A 219 27.62 -7.16 -12.88
C ALA A 219 27.93 -6.52 -11.50
N GLY A 220 28.25 -5.23 -11.46
CA GLY A 220 28.43 -4.46 -10.22
C GLY A 220 27.17 -4.36 -9.38
N ILE A 221 26.03 -4.08 -10.00
CA ILE A 221 24.73 -4.05 -9.30
C ILE A 221 24.36 -5.43 -8.76
N LEU A 222 24.52 -6.49 -9.56
CA LEU A 222 24.28 -7.87 -9.12
C LEU A 222 25.19 -8.28 -7.96
N ALA A 223 26.45 -7.83 -7.95
CA ALA A 223 27.37 -8.07 -6.82
C ALA A 223 26.85 -7.40 -5.53
N ILE A 224 26.35 -6.16 -5.60
CA ILE A 224 25.74 -5.46 -4.47
C ILE A 224 24.48 -6.20 -3.97
N LEU A 225 23.62 -6.62 -4.88
CA LEU A 225 22.41 -7.37 -4.55
C LEU A 225 22.74 -8.72 -3.90
N LYS A 226 23.78 -9.40 -4.39
CA LYS A 226 24.29 -10.66 -3.83
C LYS A 226 24.83 -10.47 -2.41
N ASP A 227 25.64 -9.43 -2.20
CA ASP A 227 26.25 -9.15 -0.91
C ASP A 227 25.21 -8.74 0.15
N LYS A 228 24.33 -7.80 -0.22
CA LYS A 228 23.35 -7.24 0.74
C LYS A 228 22.17 -8.17 1.02
N TYR A 229 21.66 -8.88 0.00
CA TYR A 229 20.42 -9.65 0.07
C TYR A 229 20.56 -11.13 -0.28
N ASN A 230 21.77 -11.60 -0.63
CA ASN A 230 21.98 -12.92 -1.21
C ASN A 230 21.08 -13.19 -2.44
N PHE A 231 20.88 -12.17 -3.27
CA PHE A 231 19.97 -12.13 -4.41
C PHE A 231 20.75 -12.32 -5.71
N GLU A 232 20.27 -13.15 -6.60
CA GLU A 232 20.83 -13.42 -7.93
C GLU A 232 19.86 -12.98 -9.02
N GLU A 233 20.33 -12.84 -10.27
CA GLU A 233 19.49 -12.35 -11.37
C GLU A 233 18.25 -13.23 -11.61
N ASP A 234 18.40 -14.55 -11.51
CA ASP A 234 17.29 -15.51 -11.67
C ASP A 234 16.20 -15.33 -10.58
N ASP A 235 16.53 -14.73 -9.45
CA ASP A 235 15.59 -14.51 -8.35
C ASP A 235 14.55 -13.44 -8.71
N PHE A 236 14.79 -12.58 -9.72
CA PHE A 236 13.78 -11.66 -10.24
C PHE A 236 12.52 -12.35 -10.77
N LEU A 237 12.65 -13.58 -11.27
CA LEU A 237 11.50 -14.37 -11.78
C LEU A 237 10.42 -14.63 -10.70
N SER A 238 10.81 -14.64 -9.45
CA SER A 238 9.93 -14.87 -8.29
C SER A 238 9.90 -13.67 -7.33
N ALA A 239 10.39 -12.53 -7.78
CA ALA A 239 10.33 -11.27 -7.05
C ALA A 239 9.00 -10.55 -7.30
N GLU A 240 8.49 -9.93 -6.25
CA GLU A 240 7.42 -8.94 -6.31
C GLU A 240 7.96 -7.67 -5.69
N ILE A 241 8.48 -6.77 -6.53
CA ILE A 241 9.10 -5.51 -6.11
C ILE A 241 8.32 -4.34 -6.69
N GLU A 242 7.93 -3.46 -5.81
CA GLU A 242 7.18 -2.23 -6.06
C GLU A 242 8.11 -1.03 -5.96
N VAL A 243 7.96 -0.10 -6.89
CA VAL A 243 8.69 1.16 -6.95
C VAL A 243 7.74 2.28 -6.59
N VAL A 244 8.02 2.98 -5.52
CA VAL A 244 7.14 4.00 -4.93
C VAL A 244 7.93 5.28 -4.64
N PRO A 245 7.26 6.45 -4.52
CA PRO A 245 7.94 7.67 -4.09
C PRO A 245 8.65 7.52 -2.74
N ALA A 246 9.92 7.88 -2.70
CA ALA A 246 10.74 7.87 -1.49
C ALA A 246 10.40 9.04 -0.56
N GLY A 247 10.73 8.88 0.71
CA GLY A 247 10.57 9.91 1.73
C GLY A 247 9.31 9.76 2.58
N LYS A 248 9.36 10.37 3.77
CA LYS A 248 8.29 10.30 4.77
C LYS A 248 7.17 11.29 4.48
N ALA A 249 5.98 11.00 4.94
CA ALA A 249 4.88 11.97 4.98
C ALA A 249 5.23 13.16 5.88
N ARG A 250 4.74 14.35 5.53
CA ARG A 250 5.05 15.62 6.20
C ARG A 250 3.81 16.49 6.32
N ASP A 251 3.88 17.46 7.22
CA ASP A 251 2.92 18.54 7.24
C ASP A 251 3.04 19.39 5.96
N LEU A 252 1.91 19.82 5.44
CA LEU A 252 1.80 20.70 4.30
C LEU A 252 1.18 22.04 4.73
N GLY A 253 1.79 23.14 4.29
CA GLY A 253 1.41 24.50 4.63
C GLY A 253 2.11 25.05 5.89
N PHE A 254 2.14 26.36 6.03
CA PHE A 254 2.76 27.00 7.20
C PHE A 254 2.00 26.74 8.50
N ASP A 255 0.69 26.53 8.41
CA ASP A 255 -0.21 26.22 9.51
C ASP A 255 -0.25 24.72 9.85
N ARG A 256 0.42 23.87 9.06
CA ARG A 256 0.48 22.42 9.23
C ARG A 256 -0.90 21.74 9.26
N ALA A 257 -1.87 22.32 8.58
CA ALA A 257 -3.25 21.84 8.60
C ALA A 257 -3.53 20.67 7.64
N MET A 258 -2.56 20.30 6.83
CA MET A 258 -2.67 19.20 5.86
C MET A 258 -1.45 18.28 5.94
N VAL A 259 -1.59 17.08 5.43
CA VAL A 259 -0.50 16.10 5.30
C VAL A 259 -0.21 15.84 3.83
N ILE A 260 1.07 15.88 3.43
CA ILE A 260 1.54 15.42 2.13
C ILE A 260 2.28 14.10 2.29
N GLY A 261 1.93 13.11 1.46
CA GLY A 261 2.55 11.78 1.46
C GLY A 261 2.10 10.96 0.27
N TYR A 262 2.72 9.82 0.06
CA TYR A 262 2.33 8.86 -0.96
C TYR A 262 1.29 7.88 -0.40
N GLY A 263 0.23 7.62 -1.18
CA GLY A 263 -0.74 6.56 -0.89
C GLY A 263 -1.90 7.00 0.01
N HIS A 264 -2.26 8.30 0.04
CA HIS A 264 -3.48 8.76 0.72
C HIS A 264 -4.72 8.07 0.18
N ASP A 265 -4.75 7.77 -1.11
CA ASP A 265 -5.71 6.94 -1.76
C ASP A 265 -5.26 5.46 -1.64
N ASP A 266 -5.90 4.60 -0.84
CA ASP A 266 -6.96 4.95 0.13
C ASP A 266 -6.52 4.65 1.57
N ARG A 267 -5.21 4.76 1.85
CA ARG A 267 -4.67 4.45 3.20
C ARG A 267 -5.17 5.41 4.29
N ILE A 268 -5.74 6.55 3.93
CA ILE A 268 -6.38 7.41 4.95
C ILE A 268 -7.67 6.78 5.45
N CYS A 269 -8.54 6.26 4.57
CA CYS A 269 -9.74 5.55 4.99
C CYS A 269 -9.41 4.22 5.66
N ALA A 270 -8.38 3.51 5.17
CA ALA A 270 -7.88 2.29 5.78
C ALA A 270 -7.38 2.54 7.21
N TYR A 271 -6.55 3.56 7.42
CA TYR A 271 -6.03 3.91 8.74
C TYR A 271 -7.14 4.33 9.71
N THR A 272 -8.05 5.19 9.27
CA THR A 272 -9.16 5.64 10.14
C THR A 272 -10.11 4.50 10.49
N SER A 273 -10.35 3.57 9.57
CA SER A 273 -11.12 2.35 9.83
C SER A 273 -10.39 1.42 10.80
N LEU A 274 -9.09 1.25 10.63
CA LEU A 274 -8.23 0.47 11.55
C LEU A 274 -8.22 1.10 12.94
N ALA A 275 -7.97 2.40 13.07
CA ALA A 275 -7.98 3.11 14.34
C ALA A 275 -9.33 2.97 15.05
N ALA A 276 -10.44 3.10 14.31
CA ALA A 276 -11.78 2.97 14.86
C ALA A 276 -12.04 1.57 15.46
N ILE A 277 -11.66 0.49 14.75
CA ILE A 277 -11.87 -0.86 15.30
C ILE A 277 -10.92 -1.16 16.45
N LEU A 278 -9.68 -0.65 16.41
CA LEU A 278 -8.71 -0.85 17.51
C LEU A 278 -9.11 -0.15 18.81
N ASP A 279 -9.81 0.97 18.72
CA ASP A 279 -10.33 1.73 19.86
C ASP A 279 -11.72 1.25 20.32
N SER A 280 -12.33 0.31 19.57
CA SER A 280 -13.65 -0.20 19.88
C SER A 280 -13.61 -1.36 20.90
N GLU A 281 -14.68 -1.47 21.68
CA GLU A 281 -15.00 -2.63 22.51
C GLU A 281 -16.19 -3.41 21.91
N ALA A 282 -16.50 -4.58 22.49
CA ALA A 282 -17.62 -5.40 22.04
C ALA A 282 -18.93 -4.64 22.03
N GLN A 283 -19.55 -4.54 20.89
CA GLN A 283 -20.87 -3.97 20.66
C GLN A 283 -21.95 -5.07 20.66
N ASP A 284 -23.20 -4.73 20.35
CA ASP A 284 -24.24 -5.73 20.18
C ASP A 284 -23.93 -6.60 18.95
N ARG A 285 -23.68 -6.01 17.80
CA ARG A 285 -23.24 -6.73 16.59
C ARG A 285 -21.73 -6.91 16.57
N THR A 286 -21.28 -8.03 16.02
CA THR A 286 -19.86 -8.25 15.66
C THR A 286 -19.39 -7.15 14.71
N SER A 287 -18.23 -6.57 15.02
CA SER A 287 -17.61 -5.52 14.21
C SER A 287 -16.44 -6.08 13.42
N LEU A 288 -16.34 -5.74 12.14
CA LEU A 288 -15.27 -6.14 11.25
C LEU A 288 -14.63 -4.91 10.60
N CYS A 289 -13.33 -4.98 10.35
CA CYS A 289 -12.59 -4.02 9.51
C CYS A 289 -11.86 -4.80 8.41
N ILE A 290 -12.06 -4.40 7.15
CA ILE A 290 -11.45 -5.03 5.98
C ILE A 290 -10.46 -4.04 5.38
N LEU A 291 -9.20 -4.48 5.26
CA LEU A 291 -8.14 -3.79 4.53
C LEU A 291 -7.88 -4.60 3.26
N SER A 292 -8.38 -4.13 2.12
CA SER A 292 -8.37 -4.90 0.86
C SER A 292 -7.26 -4.46 -0.08
N ASP A 293 -6.77 -5.41 -0.87
CA ASP A 293 -5.82 -5.20 -1.97
C ASP A 293 -6.55 -5.13 -3.32
N LYS A 294 -5.87 -4.59 -4.33
CA LYS A 294 -6.25 -4.62 -5.76
C LYS A 294 -7.50 -3.81 -6.15
N GLU A 295 -7.91 -2.84 -5.33
CA GLU A 295 -8.99 -1.94 -5.71
C GLU A 295 -8.64 -1.20 -7.00
N GLU A 296 -7.43 -0.66 -7.10
CA GLU A 296 -6.91 0.15 -8.21
C GLU A 296 -6.94 -0.55 -9.59
N ILE A 297 -7.10 -1.87 -9.60
CA ILE A 297 -7.20 -2.69 -10.82
C ILE A 297 -8.51 -3.49 -10.87
N GLY A 298 -9.53 -3.11 -10.10
CA GLY A 298 -10.89 -3.68 -10.13
C GLY A 298 -11.10 -4.86 -9.20
N SER A 299 -10.34 -4.99 -8.13
CA SER A 299 -10.48 -5.99 -7.05
C SER A 299 -10.36 -7.45 -7.50
N VAL A 300 -9.70 -7.72 -8.63
CA VAL A 300 -9.50 -9.06 -9.17
C VAL A 300 -8.20 -9.67 -8.66
N GLY A 301 -8.15 -11.01 -8.60
CA GLY A 301 -6.99 -11.78 -8.12
C GLY A 301 -7.19 -12.34 -6.72
N ALA A 302 -6.19 -13.07 -6.24
CA ALA A 302 -6.28 -13.85 -4.99
C ALA A 302 -6.44 -13.00 -3.72
N THR A 303 -6.00 -11.75 -3.75
CA THR A 303 -5.97 -10.84 -2.59
C THR A 303 -7.01 -9.72 -2.66
N GLY A 304 -7.69 -9.56 -3.80
CA GLY A 304 -8.77 -8.57 -3.97
C GLY A 304 -10.10 -9.03 -3.38
N MET A 305 -11.05 -8.10 -3.25
CA MET A 305 -12.38 -8.38 -2.69
C MET A 305 -13.23 -9.37 -3.50
N LYS A 306 -12.85 -9.66 -4.75
CA LYS A 306 -13.50 -10.71 -5.57
C LYS A 306 -12.96 -12.12 -5.28
N SER A 307 -11.96 -12.26 -4.40
CA SER A 307 -11.50 -13.57 -3.90
C SER A 307 -12.49 -14.13 -2.88
N HIS A 308 -12.30 -15.40 -2.53
CA HIS A 308 -13.07 -16.04 -1.46
C HIS A 308 -12.62 -15.67 -0.05
N PHE A 309 -11.51 -14.94 0.10
CA PHE A 309 -10.90 -14.68 1.41
C PHE A 309 -11.87 -14.09 2.45
N PHE A 310 -12.71 -13.14 2.04
CA PHE A 310 -13.68 -12.53 2.95
C PHE A 310 -14.74 -13.55 3.41
N GLU A 311 -15.36 -14.28 2.48
CA GLU A 311 -16.40 -15.26 2.78
C GLU A 311 -15.84 -16.45 3.60
N ASP A 312 -14.65 -16.93 3.24
CA ASP A 312 -13.94 -17.99 3.97
C ASP A 312 -13.61 -17.56 5.40
N THR A 313 -13.06 -16.37 5.60
CA THR A 313 -12.76 -15.82 6.93
C THR A 313 -14.03 -15.64 7.77
N PHE A 314 -15.11 -15.19 7.14
CA PHE A 314 -16.40 -15.02 7.81
C PHE A 314 -16.97 -16.38 8.24
N ALA A 315 -16.87 -17.41 7.41
CA ALA A 315 -17.27 -18.77 7.73
C ALA A 315 -16.46 -19.37 8.90
N GLU A 316 -15.13 -19.20 8.88
CA GLU A 316 -14.23 -19.63 9.97
C GLU A 316 -14.57 -18.91 11.30
N MET A 317 -14.81 -17.61 11.26
CA MET A 317 -15.25 -16.86 12.44
C MET A 317 -16.56 -17.45 13.01
N MET A 318 -17.54 -17.73 12.16
CA MET A 318 -18.81 -18.36 12.58
C MET A 318 -18.60 -19.75 13.17
N GLU A 319 -17.69 -20.56 12.60
CA GLU A 319 -17.35 -21.89 13.12
C GLU A 319 -16.70 -21.80 14.51
N LEU A 320 -15.78 -20.88 14.69
CA LEU A 320 -15.14 -20.64 15.99
C LEU A 320 -16.14 -20.16 17.06
N CYS A 321 -17.21 -19.44 16.65
CA CYS A 321 -18.31 -19.06 17.54
C CYS A 321 -19.33 -20.19 17.75
N GLY A 322 -19.23 -21.32 17.02
CA GLY A 322 -20.19 -22.43 17.08
C GLY A 322 -21.51 -22.11 16.39
N GLU A 323 -21.55 -21.16 15.46
CA GLU A 323 -22.76 -20.71 14.77
C GLU A 323 -22.79 -21.05 13.27
N PHE A 324 -21.77 -21.74 12.75
CA PHE A 324 -21.67 -21.96 11.30
C PHE A 324 -22.77 -22.90 10.76
N SER A 325 -23.36 -22.49 9.66
CA SER A 325 -23.97 -23.32 8.62
C SER A 325 -24.07 -22.48 7.35
N GLU A 326 -24.11 -23.11 6.18
CA GLU A 326 -24.26 -22.45 4.88
C GLU A 326 -25.42 -21.44 4.85
N LEU A 327 -26.57 -21.83 5.41
CA LEU A 327 -27.74 -20.96 5.42
C LEU A 327 -27.58 -19.78 6.38
N LYS A 328 -26.96 -19.99 7.54
CA LYS A 328 -26.68 -18.92 8.50
C LYS A 328 -25.65 -17.94 7.96
N LEU A 329 -24.59 -18.42 7.30
CA LEU A 329 -23.61 -17.58 6.63
C LEU A 329 -24.28 -16.63 5.63
N ARG A 330 -25.15 -17.16 4.74
CA ARG A 330 -25.87 -16.34 3.76
C ARG A 330 -26.79 -15.32 4.40
N ARG A 331 -27.45 -15.69 5.51
CA ARG A 331 -28.29 -14.77 6.27
C ARG A 331 -27.46 -13.68 6.96
N ALA A 332 -26.36 -14.05 7.58
CA ALA A 332 -25.44 -13.13 8.22
C ALA A 332 -24.91 -12.09 7.24
N LEU A 333 -24.39 -12.51 6.08
CA LEU A 333 -23.93 -11.62 5.03
C LEU A 333 -25.04 -10.68 4.54
N LYS A 334 -26.26 -11.19 4.31
CA LYS A 334 -27.40 -10.38 3.88
C LYS A 334 -27.84 -9.35 4.93
N ASN A 335 -27.73 -9.69 6.21
CA ASN A 335 -28.17 -8.85 7.33
C ASN A 335 -27.06 -7.87 7.78
N SER A 336 -25.85 -8.03 7.28
CA SER A 336 -24.74 -7.16 7.60
C SER A 336 -24.86 -5.75 6.99
N CYS A 337 -24.29 -4.77 7.68
CA CYS A 337 -24.17 -3.40 7.19
C CYS A 337 -22.69 -3.11 6.92
N ALA A 338 -22.39 -2.64 5.71
CA ALA A 338 -21.02 -2.26 5.34
C ALA A 338 -20.93 -0.76 5.03
N LEU A 339 -19.92 -0.11 5.56
CA LEU A 339 -19.44 1.19 5.13
C LEU A 339 -18.17 0.95 4.31
N SER A 340 -18.29 1.06 2.99
CA SER A 340 -17.15 1.05 2.08
C SER A 340 -16.66 2.48 1.95
N SER A 341 -15.47 2.71 2.43
CA SER A 341 -14.83 4.02 2.42
C SER A 341 -13.85 4.11 1.24
N ASP A 342 -13.79 5.28 0.66
CA ASP A 342 -12.83 5.65 -0.37
C ASP A 342 -12.70 7.18 -0.38
N VAL A 343 -11.53 7.69 -0.77
CA VAL A 343 -11.31 9.13 -0.83
C VAL A 343 -12.04 9.76 -2.01
N SER A 344 -12.40 11.03 -1.85
CA SER A 344 -12.87 11.87 -2.94
C SER A 344 -11.99 13.11 -3.07
N ALA A 345 -11.89 13.64 -4.29
CA ALA A 345 -11.15 14.88 -4.52
C ALA A 345 -11.76 16.05 -3.74
N GLY A 346 -10.97 16.71 -2.89
CA GLY A 346 -11.34 17.96 -2.24
C GLY A 346 -11.39 19.11 -3.24
N PHE A 347 -12.29 20.07 -3.03
CA PHE A 347 -12.40 21.24 -3.88
C PHE A 347 -11.09 22.04 -3.89
N ASP A 348 -10.52 22.20 -5.08
CA ASP A 348 -9.36 23.05 -5.31
C ASP A 348 -9.77 24.26 -6.15
N PRO A 349 -9.69 25.49 -5.60
CA PRO A 349 -10.08 26.69 -6.33
C PRO A 349 -9.22 26.97 -7.57
N THR A 350 -8.01 26.43 -7.65
CA THR A 350 -7.13 26.52 -8.84
C THR A 350 -7.73 25.77 -10.04
N TYR A 351 -8.52 24.72 -9.76
CA TYR A 351 -9.15 23.86 -10.77
C TYR A 351 -10.68 23.84 -10.66
N GLU A 352 -11.27 24.95 -10.24
CA GLU A 352 -12.72 25.09 -10.01
C GLU A 352 -13.60 24.50 -11.12
N SER A 353 -13.17 24.64 -12.37
CA SER A 353 -13.96 24.24 -13.55
C SER A 353 -14.22 22.75 -13.68
N VAL A 354 -13.49 21.89 -12.94
CA VAL A 354 -13.68 20.43 -12.96
C VAL A 354 -14.54 19.93 -11.80
N PHE A 355 -14.94 20.81 -10.88
CA PHE A 355 -15.75 20.46 -9.70
C PHE A 355 -17.19 20.95 -9.82
N GLU A 356 -18.11 20.16 -9.29
CA GLU A 356 -19.47 20.60 -9.05
C GLU A 356 -19.58 21.07 -7.59
N ARG A 357 -19.61 22.40 -7.39
CA ARG A 357 -19.52 23.04 -6.05
C ARG A 357 -20.55 22.55 -5.02
N LYS A 358 -21.73 22.07 -5.47
CA LYS A 358 -22.79 21.63 -4.55
C LYS A 358 -22.59 20.22 -4.01
N ASN A 359 -21.82 19.38 -4.73
CA ASN A 359 -21.64 17.95 -4.45
C ASN A 359 -20.17 17.55 -4.25
N THR A 360 -19.27 18.51 -4.11
CA THR A 360 -17.85 18.24 -3.84
C THR A 360 -17.53 18.35 -2.34
N ALA A 361 -16.47 17.68 -1.91
CA ALA A 361 -15.94 17.83 -0.56
C ALA A 361 -15.12 19.11 -0.43
N TYR A 362 -15.21 19.76 0.71
CA TYR A 362 -14.42 20.95 1.04
C TYR A 362 -13.51 20.62 2.23
N CYS A 363 -12.27 21.15 2.19
CA CYS A 363 -11.33 21.04 3.29
C CYS A 363 -11.57 22.18 4.29
N GLY A 364 -11.77 21.86 5.56
CA GLY A 364 -11.95 22.84 6.64
C GLY A 364 -13.31 22.89 7.28
#